data_1a54bf79fb0216c9c99743a1a5a2f385
#
_entry.id   1a54bf79fb0216c9c99743a1a5a2f385
#
_cell.length_a   1.000
_cell.length_b   1.000
_cell.length_c   1.000
_cell.angle_alpha   90.00
_cell.angle_beta   90.00
_cell.angle_gamma   90.00
#
_symmetry.space_group_name_H-M   'P 1'
#
loop_
_entity.id
_entity.type
_entity.pdbx_description
1 polymer ?
#
loop_
_entity_poly.entity_id
_entity_poly.type
_entity_poly.pdbx_seq_one_letter_code
_entity_poly.pdbx_strand_id
1 'polypeptide(L)'
;MMKSEGHIESLRIDERSRRDFLIVSTSTLAATGVALSVWPLIDSLNPASDTLALASTDLNLRPIERGQRVTVVWQGKPVFVDRRTPEAVTKAKADDSAALPDPEKDADRVQREEWLIVVGICTHLGCIPLGQREG
;
A
#
# COMPACT_ATOMS: atom_id res chain seq x y z
N MET A 1 -41.45 42.02 51.60
CA MET A 1 -41.35 42.03 50.11
C MET A 1 -40.08 41.36 49.59
N MET A 2 -39.33 40.60 50.36
CA MET A 2 -38.04 39.92 49.96
C MET A 2 -38.16 38.40 49.74
N LYS A 3 -39.31 37.78 49.88
CA LYS A 3 -39.46 36.31 49.75
C LYS A 3 -39.81 35.78 48.36
N SER A 4 -40.17 36.71 47.46
CA SER A 4 -40.58 36.39 46.07
C SER A 4 -39.44 36.27 45.09
N GLU A 5 -38.34 37.02 45.28
CA GLU A 5 -37.24 37.05 44.36
C GLU A 5 -36.39 35.77 44.38
N GLY A 6 -36.17 35.19 45.57
CA GLY A 6 -35.41 33.96 45.71
C GLY A 6 -36.10 32.73 45.10
N HIS A 7 -37.42 32.74 45.01
CA HIS A 7 -38.19 31.59 44.42
C HIS A 7 -38.15 31.64 42.87
N ILE A 8 -38.16 32.84 42.29
CA ILE A 8 -38.08 33.01 40.84
C ILE A 8 -36.64 32.71 40.37
N GLU A 9 -35.63 33.05 41.13
CA GLU A 9 -34.22 32.76 40.85
C GLU A 9 -33.95 31.22 40.86
N SER A 10 -34.47 30.52 41.84
CA SER A 10 -34.34 29.04 41.95
C SER A 10 -35.04 28.29 40.81
N LEU A 11 -36.21 28.75 40.37
CA LEU A 11 -36.92 28.19 39.24
C LEU A 11 -36.17 28.41 37.91
N ARG A 12 -35.57 29.59 37.77
CA ARG A 12 -34.78 29.93 36.57
C ARG A 12 -33.47 29.14 36.47
N ILE A 13 -32.85 28.81 37.59
CA ILE A 13 -31.66 27.96 37.66
C ILE A 13 -32.03 26.51 37.29
N ASP A 14 -33.18 26.00 37.79
CA ASP A 14 -33.62 24.63 37.50
C ASP A 14 -34.01 24.45 36.01
N GLU A 15 -34.66 25.41 35.40
CA GLU A 15 -34.95 25.37 33.95
C GLU A 15 -33.71 25.41 33.09
N ARG A 16 -32.69 26.23 33.43
CA ARG A 16 -31.41 26.23 32.76
C ARG A 16 -30.68 24.89 32.86
N SER A 17 -30.64 24.33 34.04
CA SER A 17 -30.00 23.02 34.30
C SER A 17 -30.62 21.90 33.48
N ARG A 18 -31.94 21.85 33.37
CA ARG A 18 -32.68 20.84 32.56
C ARG A 18 -32.41 21.04 31.07
N ARG A 19 -32.42 22.28 30.57
CA ARG A 19 -32.16 22.58 29.18
C ARG A 19 -30.71 22.24 28.81
N ASP A 20 -29.75 22.60 29.63
CA ASP A 20 -28.32 22.34 29.40
C ASP A 20 -28.05 20.83 29.43
N PHE A 21 -28.70 20.09 30.34
CA PHE A 21 -28.64 18.63 30.37
C PHE A 21 -29.16 18.02 29.05
N LEU A 22 -30.32 18.46 28.55
CA LEU A 22 -30.86 17.96 27.29
C LEU A 22 -29.97 18.30 26.10
N ILE A 23 -29.40 19.51 26.04
CA ILE A 23 -28.49 19.91 24.98
C ILE A 23 -27.22 19.05 25.01
N VAL A 24 -26.59 18.87 26.16
CA VAL A 24 -25.37 18.05 26.30
C VAL A 24 -25.67 16.59 25.96
N SER A 25 -26.74 16.04 26.47
CA SER A 25 -27.11 14.65 26.20
C SER A 25 -27.39 14.43 24.71
N THR A 26 -28.16 15.30 24.08
CA THR A 26 -28.48 15.20 22.65
C THR A 26 -27.23 15.37 21.78
N SER A 27 -26.37 16.34 22.09
CA SER A 27 -25.14 16.55 21.33
C SER A 27 -24.18 15.38 21.48
N THR A 28 -24.07 14.78 22.66
CA THR A 28 -23.24 13.60 22.88
C THR A 28 -23.76 12.39 22.10
N LEU A 29 -25.07 12.14 22.13
CA LEU A 29 -25.67 11.06 21.34
C LEU A 29 -25.51 11.30 19.83
N ALA A 30 -25.69 12.53 19.38
CA ALA A 30 -25.48 12.89 17.97
C ALA A 30 -24.03 12.68 17.55
N ALA A 31 -23.06 13.15 18.34
CA ALA A 31 -21.64 12.95 18.07
C ALA A 31 -21.26 11.47 18.02
N THR A 32 -21.76 10.68 18.95
CA THR A 32 -21.56 9.22 18.97
C THR A 32 -22.17 8.56 17.74
N GLY A 33 -23.39 8.94 17.36
CA GLY A 33 -24.05 8.41 16.16
C GLY A 33 -23.28 8.73 14.88
N VAL A 34 -22.76 9.96 14.75
CA VAL A 34 -21.90 10.34 13.62
C VAL A 34 -20.61 9.52 13.62
N ALA A 35 -19.93 9.39 14.75
CA ALA A 35 -18.70 8.61 14.85
C ALA A 35 -18.91 7.15 14.44
N LEU A 36 -19.97 6.51 14.92
CA LEU A 36 -20.33 5.13 14.56
C LEU A 36 -20.71 4.98 13.07
N SER A 37 -21.28 6.01 12.47
CA SER A 37 -21.66 5.99 11.05
C SER A 37 -20.46 6.23 10.12
N VAL A 38 -19.49 7.04 10.55
CA VAL A 38 -18.28 7.35 9.77
C VAL A 38 -17.25 6.22 9.85
N TRP A 39 -17.19 5.50 10.97
CA TRP A 39 -16.21 4.43 11.17
C TRP A 39 -16.19 3.37 10.04
N PRO A 40 -17.33 2.75 9.64
CA PRO A 40 -17.31 1.77 8.56
C PRO A 40 -16.90 2.35 7.20
N LEU A 41 -17.11 3.66 6.97
CA LEU A 41 -16.62 4.33 5.76
C LEU A 41 -15.10 4.45 5.76
N ILE A 42 -14.51 4.78 6.91
CA ILE A 42 -13.05 4.81 7.06
C ILE A 42 -12.48 3.39 6.94
N ASP A 43 -13.10 2.40 7.56
CA ASP A 43 -12.67 1.01 7.51
C ASP A 43 -12.74 0.43 6.08
N SER A 44 -13.70 0.87 5.27
CA SER A 44 -13.80 0.47 3.86
C SER A 44 -12.65 0.97 2.98
N LEU A 45 -11.85 1.93 3.43
CA LEU A 45 -10.63 2.38 2.75
C LEU A 45 -9.45 1.43 2.98
N ASN A 46 -9.55 0.51 3.93
CA ASN A 46 -8.53 -0.51 4.13
C ASN A 46 -8.50 -1.46 2.93
N PRO A 47 -7.29 -1.88 2.49
CA PRO A 47 -7.17 -2.87 1.43
C PRO A 47 -7.92 -4.16 1.80
N ALA A 48 -8.63 -4.73 0.85
CA ALA A 48 -9.31 -6.00 1.05
C ALA A 48 -8.29 -7.12 1.38
N SER A 49 -8.70 -8.09 2.19
CA SER A 49 -7.82 -9.18 2.65
C SER A 49 -7.26 -10.04 1.51
N ASP A 50 -7.99 -10.15 0.41
CA ASP A 50 -7.54 -10.82 -0.81
C ASP A 50 -6.40 -10.07 -1.52
N THR A 51 -6.46 -8.72 -1.57
CA THR A 51 -5.35 -7.91 -2.09
C THR A 51 -4.11 -8.00 -1.20
N LEU A 52 -4.27 -8.08 0.12
CA LEU A 52 -3.16 -8.29 1.04
C LEU A 52 -2.56 -9.70 0.93
N ALA A 53 -3.38 -10.72 0.69
CA ALA A 53 -2.91 -12.08 0.44
C ALA A 53 -2.07 -12.20 -0.83
N LEU A 54 -2.32 -11.36 -1.83
CA LEU A 54 -1.54 -11.28 -3.07
C LEU A 54 -0.34 -10.33 -2.98
N ALA A 55 -0.11 -9.69 -1.84
CA ALA A 55 0.97 -8.72 -1.65
C ALA A 55 2.37 -9.35 -1.68
N SER A 56 2.49 -10.64 -1.38
CA SER A 56 3.75 -11.39 -1.42
C SER A 56 3.59 -12.70 -2.19
N THR A 57 4.66 -13.12 -2.86
CA THR A 57 4.74 -14.40 -3.54
C THR A 57 6.06 -15.06 -3.18
N ASP A 58 6.01 -16.26 -2.66
CA ASP A 58 7.19 -17.03 -2.32
C ASP A 58 7.61 -17.90 -3.51
N LEU A 59 8.87 -17.80 -3.91
CA LEU A 59 9.47 -18.63 -4.95
C LEU A 59 10.68 -19.37 -4.40
N ASN A 60 10.68 -20.69 -4.57
CA ASN A 60 11.86 -21.49 -4.26
C ASN A 60 12.92 -21.33 -5.35
N LEU A 61 14.03 -20.69 -5.03
CA LEU A 61 15.12 -20.41 -5.97
C LEU A 61 16.08 -21.61 -6.17
N ARG A 62 16.02 -22.63 -5.32
CA ARG A 62 16.98 -23.78 -5.37
C ARG A 62 16.97 -24.54 -6.68
N PRO A 63 15.80 -24.86 -7.30
CA PRO A 63 15.77 -25.64 -8.52
C PRO A 63 16.13 -24.86 -9.77
N ILE A 64 16.29 -23.53 -9.69
CA ILE A 64 16.57 -22.69 -10.86
C ILE A 64 18.04 -22.80 -11.21
N GLU A 65 18.34 -23.29 -12.40
CA GLU A 65 19.71 -23.43 -12.91
C GLU A 65 20.28 -22.10 -13.44
N ARG A 66 21.60 -22.02 -13.56
CA ARG A 66 22.27 -20.83 -14.15
C ARG A 66 21.90 -20.70 -15.62
N GLY A 67 21.55 -19.48 -16.01
CA GLY A 67 21.03 -19.18 -17.36
C GLY A 67 19.54 -19.44 -17.53
N GLN A 68 18.86 -19.97 -16.49
CA GLN A 68 17.43 -20.21 -16.55
C GLN A 68 16.64 -18.98 -16.08
N ARG A 69 15.53 -18.69 -16.79
CA ARG A 69 14.51 -17.71 -16.45
C ARG A 69 13.24 -18.42 -16.01
N VAL A 70 12.67 -18.00 -14.90
CA VAL A 70 11.34 -18.39 -14.43
C VAL A 70 10.45 -17.17 -14.40
N THR A 71 9.22 -17.31 -14.89
CA THR A 71 8.22 -16.25 -14.82
C THR A 71 7.20 -16.60 -13.75
N VAL A 72 7.01 -15.69 -12.79
CA VAL A 72 5.96 -15.78 -11.77
C VAL A 72 4.98 -14.64 -11.95
N VAL A 73 3.72 -14.86 -11.59
CA VAL A 73 2.71 -13.81 -11.59
C VAL A 73 2.61 -13.23 -10.18
N TRP A 74 2.84 -11.93 -10.05
CA TRP A 74 2.69 -11.20 -8.81
C TRP A 74 1.80 -9.98 -9.03
N GLN A 75 0.72 -9.87 -8.27
CA GLN A 75 -0.28 -8.80 -8.42
C GLN A 75 -0.79 -8.65 -9.87
N GLY A 76 -1.00 -9.77 -10.57
CA GLY A 76 -1.45 -9.78 -11.97
C GLY A 76 -0.39 -9.37 -13.00
N LYS A 77 0.86 -9.13 -12.57
CA LYS A 77 1.98 -8.74 -13.44
C LYS A 77 2.99 -9.87 -13.54
N PRO A 78 3.56 -10.14 -14.72
CA PRO A 78 4.65 -11.08 -14.84
C PRO A 78 5.93 -10.51 -14.22
N VAL A 79 6.58 -11.31 -13.40
CA VAL A 79 7.90 -11.03 -12.81
C VAL A 79 8.86 -12.07 -13.34
N PHE A 80 9.92 -11.62 -13.96
CA PHE A 80 11.00 -12.47 -14.43
C PHE A 80 12.04 -12.63 -13.33
N VAL A 81 12.39 -13.89 -13.07
CA VAL A 81 13.44 -14.27 -12.13
C VAL A 81 14.51 -15.00 -12.92
N ASP A 82 15.61 -14.33 -13.16
CA ASP A 82 16.73 -14.85 -13.95
C ASP A 82 17.89 -15.24 -13.02
N ARG A 83 18.36 -16.47 -13.12
CA ARG A 83 19.63 -16.84 -12.54
C ARG A 83 20.74 -16.64 -13.57
N ARG A 84 21.41 -15.48 -13.51
CA ARG A 84 22.39 -15.05 -14.49
C ARG A 84 23.65 -15.92 -14.50
N THR A 85 24.21 -16.12 -15.68
CA THR A 85 25.54 -16.69 -15.81
C THR A 85 26.63 -15.64 -15.52
N PRO A 86 27.88 -16.03 -15.19
CA PRO A 86 28.97 -15.09 -14.97
C PRO A 86 29.22 -14.19 -16.18
N GLU A 87 29.05 -14.71 -17.40
CA GLU A 87 29.18 -13.96 -18.65
C GLU A 87 28.11 -12.88 -18.77
N ALA A 88 26.86 -13.22 -18.42
CA ALA A 88 25.74 -12.26 -18.42
C ALA A 88 25.98 -11.13 -17.40
N VAL A 89 26.51 -11.42 -16.23
CA VAL A 89 26.88 -10.42 -15.22
C VAL A 89 28.00 -9.51 -15.74
N THR A 90 29.03 -10.09 -16.36
CA THR A 90 30.15 -9.31 -16.93
C THR A 90 29.68 -8.39 -18.04
N LYS A 91 28.79 -8.87 -18.91
CA LYS A 91 28.18 -8.07 -19.97
C LYS A 91 27.34 -6.92 -19.40
N ALA A 92 26.48 -7.19 -18.41
CA ALA A 92 25.66 -6.17 -17.78
C ALA A 92 26.52 -5.04 -17.15
N LYS A 93 27.62 -5.40 -16.46
CA LYS A 93 28.59 -4.44 -15.91
C LYS A 93 29.33 -3.64 -17.00
N ALA A 94 29.61 -4.25 -18.14
CA ALA A 94 30.21 -3.54 -19.26
C ALA A 94 29.24 -2.51 -19.87
N ASP A 95 27.96 -2.82 -19.90
CA ASP A 95 26.91 -1.93 -20.38
C ASP A 95 26.64 -0.74 -19.45
N ASP A 96 27.11 -0.75 -18.18
CA ASP A 96 27.01 0.36 -17.23
C ASP A 96 27.74 1.65 -17.76
N SER A 97 28.69 1.50 -18.66
CA SER A 97 29.43 2.62 -19.28
C SER A 97 28.74 3.14 -20.56
N ALA A 98 27.66 2.54 -21.02
CA ALA A 98 26.98 2.93 -22.24
C ALA A 98 26.27 4.30 -22.06
N ALA A 99 26.32 5.13 -23.10
CA ALA A 99 25.65 6.42 -23.14
C ALA A 99 24.14 6.20 -23.35
N LEU A 100 23.41 5.92 -22.27
CA LEU A 100 21.97 5.74 -22.26
C LEU A 100 21.26 7.03 -21.82
N PRO A 101 20.02 7.28 -22.25
CA PRO A 101 19.24 8.44 -21.83
C PRO A 101 18.99 8.47 -20.31
N ASP A 102 18.86 7.29 -19.68
CA ASP A 102 18.65 7.11 -18.25
C ASP A 102 19.54 5.95 -17.76
N PRO A 103 20.83 6.24 -17.50
CA PRO A 103 21.79 5.22 -17.14
C PRO A 103 21.60 4.80 -15.69
N GLU A 104 21.40 3.50 -15.47
CA GLU A 104 21.37 2.88 -14.14
C GLU A 104 22.33 1.70 -14.10
N LYS A 105 23.17 1.66 -13.08
CA LYS A 105 24.19 0.61 -12.94
C LYS A 105 23.56 -0.72 -12.57
N ASP A 106 24.15 -1.81 -13.06
CA ASP A 106 23.71 -3.16 -12.72
C ASP A 106 23.69 -3.41 -11.20
N ALA A 107 24.68 -2.89 -10.48
CA ALA A 107 24.77 -3.01 -9.02
C ALA A 107 23.60 -2.37 -8.27
N ASP A 108 22.96 -1.34 -8.83
CA ASP A 108 21.84 -0.64 -8.20
C ASP A 108 20.52 -1.40 -8.40
N ARG A 109 20.47 -2.30 -9.40
CA ARG A 109 19.28 -3.12 -9.73
C ARG A 109 19.22 -4.46 -9.02
N VAL A 110 20.32 -4.96 -8.49
CA VAL A 110 20.40 -6.31 -7.94
C VAL A 110 20.97 -6.32 -6.53
N GLN A 111 20.39 -7.13 -5.66
CA GLN A 111 20.96 -7.38 -4.33
C GLN A 111 22.05 -8.46 -4.36
N ARG A 112 21.98 -9.36 -5.33
CA ARG A 112 22.96 -10.43 -5.59
C ARG A 112 23.19 -10.50 -7.08
N GLU A 113 24.45 -10.44 -7.50
CA GLU A 113 24.84 -10.41 -8.91
C GLU A 113 24.30 -11.57 -9.75
N GLU A 114 24.15 -12.76 -9.15
CA GLU A 114 23.61 -13.92 -9.84
C GLU A 114 22.10 -13.89 -10.08
N TRP A 115 21.35 -13.01 -9.41
CA TRP A 115 19.89 -12.95 -9.48
C TRP A 115 19.42 -11.61 -10.00
N LEU A 116 18.70 -11.63 -11.12
CA LEU A 116 17.99 -10.47 -11.65
C LEU A 116 16.49 -10.73 -11.53
N ILE A 117 15.79 -9.88 -10.76
CA ILE A 117 14.35 -9.98 -10.55
C ILE A 117 13.74 -8.67 -11.02
N VAL A 118 12.94 -8.73 -12.08
CA VAL A 118 12.35 -7.54 -12.71
C VAL A 118 10.90 -7.78 -13.08
N VAL A 119 10.09 -6.74 -13.01
CA VAL A 119 8.73 -6.78 -13.55
C VAL A 119 8.81 -6.82 -15.07
N GLY A 120 8.27 -7.87 -15.67
CA GLY A 120 8.33 -8.12 -17.11
C GLY A 120 7.32 -7.31 -17.92
N ILE A 121 7.23 -6.01 -17.67
CA ILE A 121 6.32 -5.10 -18.37
C ILE A 121 7.12 -3.87 -18.83
N CYS A 122 7.07 -3.60 -20.13
CA CYS A 122 7.70 -2.41 -20.70
C CYS A 122 7.01 -1.15 -20.18
N THR A 123 7.79 -0.20 -19.71
CA THR A 123 7.29 1.08 -19.18
C THR A 123 6.70 2.00 -20.25
N HIS A 124 6.98 1.77 -21.53
CA HIS A 124 6.50 2.59 -22.63
C HIS A 124 5.02 2.31 -22.97
N LEU A 125 4.68 1.08 -23.35
CA LEU A 125 3.32 0.69 -23.77
C LEU A 125 2.79 -0.57 -23.08
N GLY A 126 3.42 -1.03 -22.00
CA GLY A 126 2.96 -2.19 -21.24
C GLY A 126 3.18 -3.54 -21.95
N CYS A 127 4.01 -3.60 -22.99
CA CYS A 127 4.32 -4.87 -23.65
C CYS A 127 5.11 -5.79 -22.72
N ILE A 128 4.86 -7.09 -22.82
CA ILE A 128 5.63 -8.11 -22.08
C ILE A 128 6.76 -8.58 -23.00
N PRO A 129 8.05 -8.31 -22.67
CA PRO A 129 9.17 -8.78 -23.45
C PRO A 129 9.31 -10.30 -23.29
N LEU A 130 9.17 -11.04 -24.36
CA LEU A 130 9.24 -12.51 -24.34
C LEU A 130 10.66 -13.06 -24.21
N GLY A 131 11.67 -12.17 -24.23
CA GLY A 131 13.09 -12.55 -24.26
C GLY A 131 13.53 -13.04 -25.64
N GLN A 132 14.81 -12.96 -25.91
CA GLN A 132 15.40 -13.67 -27.04
C GLN A 132 15.53 -15.14 -26.66
N ARG A 133 14.84 -16.03 -27.38
CA ARG A 133 15.24 -17.44 -27.44
C ARG A 133 16.55 -17.42 -28.23
N GLU A 134 17.63 -17.62 -27.55
CA GLU A 134 18.83 -18.11 -28.24
C GLU A 134 18.47 -19.52 -28.73
N GLY A 135 18.32 -19.64 -30.06
CA GLY A 135 18.08 -20.90 -30.75
C GLY A 135 19.35 -21.76 -30.77
#